data_161ad2077a039f1d7d9d672b65256d0f
#
_entry.id   161ad2077a039f1d7d9d672b65256d0f
#
_cell.length_a   1.000
_cell.length_b   1.000
_cell.length_c   1.000
_cell.angle_alpha   90.00
_cell.angle_beta   90.00
_cell.angle_gamma   90.00
#
_symmetry.space_group_name_H-M   'P 1'
#
loop_
_entity.id
_entity.type
_entity.pdbx_description
1 polymer ?
#
loop_
_entity_poly.entity_id
_entity_poly.type
_entity_poly.pdbx_seq_one_letter_code
_entity_poly.pdbx_strand_id
1 'polypeptide(L)'
;MTYTKWVKLYKGTKIDYDNAYGVQCVDLIKHYIKKVLGATPQSIGNAYQYWEKRNSKYISNLFVPVKNNKYTIPKTGDVFVRSSGYNSKGERTGHIGVCTGNGNTEYFYAYEQNSGGTGEGMTLHRHTNWSSINFLRPKYQYITAKSGLHGYSKRKGNKHNILIPYASKIQIIETECYRKEVNHKTYTFDRCMYKGKKYYI
;
A
#
# COMPACT_ATOMS: atom_id res chain seq x y z
N MET A 1 -12.32 1.23 8.67
CA MET A 1 -12.60 -0.23 8.51
C MET A 1 -11.31 -0.94 8.12
N THR A 2 -11.25 -2.29 8.22
CA THR A 2 -10.08 -3.04 7.73
C THR A 2 -10.02 -3.06 6.21
N TYR A 3 -8.82 -3.24 5.65
CA TYR A 3 -8.61 -3.41 4.20
C TYR A 3 -9.49 -4.54 3.61
N THR A 4 -9.52 -5.71 4.26
CA THR A 4 -10.32 -6.86 3.78
C THR A 4 -11.81 -6.54 3.71
N LYS A 5 -12.36 -5.84 4.72
CA LYS A 5 -13.75 -5.42 4.71
C LYS A 5 -14.01 -4.38 3.60
N TRP A 6 -13.06 -3.47 3.37
CA TRP A 6 -13.16 -2.49 2.30
C TRP A 6 -13.19 -3.16 0.92
N VAL A 7 -12.28 -4.10 0.64
CA VAL A 7 -12.29 -4.87 -0.61
C VAL A 7 -13.61 -5.61 -0.80
N LYS A 8 -14.08 -6.31 0.24
CA LYS A 8 -15.35 -7.07 0.17
C LYS A 8 -16.54 -6.19 -0.22
N LEU A 9 -16.58 -4.95 0.27
CA LEU A 9 -17.70 -4.04 0.04
C LEU A 9 -17.64 -3.30 -1.29
N TYR A 10 -16.43 -3.02 -1.81
CA TYR A 10 -16.26 -2.09 -2.92
C TYR A 10 -15.67 -2.70 -4.19
N LYS A 11 -15.24 -3.98 -4.16
CA LYS A 11 -14.83 -4.69 -5.39
C LYS A 11 -15.95 -4.65 -6.42
N GLY A 12 -15.62 -4.25 -7.65
CA GLY A 12 -16.55 -4.11 -8.77
C GLY A 12 -17.29 -2.76 -8.81
N THR A 13 -17.22 -1.94 -7.75
CA THR A 13 -17.92 -0.64 -7.74
C THR A 13 -17.09 0.44 -8.44
N LYS A 14 -17.76 1.35 -9.13
CA LYS A 14 -17.18 2.58 -9.68
C LYS A 14 -17.20 3.64 -8.60
N ILE A 15 -16.05 4.17 -8.23
CA ILE A 15 -15.91 5.17 -7.18
C ILE A 15 -15.49 6.48 -7.83
N ASP A 16 -16.40 7.42 -7.89
CA ASP A 16 -16.14 8.82 -8.19
C ASP A 16 -16.22 9.58 -6.85
N TYR A 17 -15.07 9.82 -6.23
CA TYR A 17 -15.01 10.29 -4.84
C TYR A 17 -15.41 11.76 -4.68
N ASP A 18 -15.09 12.58 -5.64
CA ASP A 18 -15.33 14.04 -5.60
C ASP A 18 -16.31 14.53 -6.67
N ASN A 19 -16.93 13.61 -7.44
CA ASN A 19 -17.84 13.89 -8.54
C ASN A 19 -17.19 14.79 -9.63
N ALA A 20 -15.87 14.68 -9.80
CA ALA A 20 -15.12 15.47 -10.75
C ALA A 20 -14.38 14.58 -11.75
N TYR A 21 -14.59 14.82 -13.03
CA TYR A 21 -13.94 14.09 -14.14
C TYR A 21 -14.31 12.59 -14.24
N GLY A 22 -15.35 12.15 -13.51
CA GLY A 22 -15.79 10.75 -13.47
C GLY A 22 -14.82 9.83 -12.73
N VAL A 23 -14.95 8.53 -12.96
CA VAL A 23 -14.18 7.49 -12.24
C VAL A 23 -12.70 7.57 -12.57
N GLN A 24 -11.86 7.93 -11.59
CA GLN A 24 -10.41 8.01 -11.74
C GLN A 24 -9.66 7.11 -10.75
N CYS A 25 -8.44 6.68 -11.10
CA CYS A 25 -7.61 5.87 -10.20
C CYS A 25 -7.32 6.57 -8.86
N VAL A 26 -7.18 7.89 -8.85
CA VAL A 26 -6.96 8.69 -7.64
C VAL A 26 -8.19 8.74 -6.72
N ASP A 27 -9.40 8.57 -7.24
CA ASP A 27 -10.63 8.53 -6.42
C ASP A 27 -10.69 7.28 -5.57
N LEU A 28 -10.22 6.15 -6.09
CA LEU A 28 -10.06 4.94 -5.30
C LEU A 28 -9.12 5.18 -4.10
N ILE A 29 -8.03 5.93 -4.31
CA ILE A 29 -7.08 6.23 -3.23
C ILE A 29 -7.66 7.21 -2.22
N LYS A 30 -8.38 8.25 -2.65
CA LYS A 30 -9.13 9.13 -1.74
C LYS A 30 -10.11 8.34 -0.88
N HIS A 31 -10.86 7.43 -1.51
CA HIS A 31 -11.80 6.57 -0.82
C HIS A 31 -11.09 5.61 0.16
N TYR A 32 -9.98 5.00 -0.23
CA TYR A 32 -9.14 4.17 0.64
C TYR A 32 -8.62 4.96 1.86
N ILE A 33 -8.09 6.16 1.65
CA ILE A 33 -7.63 7.05 2.72
C ILE A 33 -8.79 7.34 3.70
N LYS A 34 -9.98 7.66 3.19
CA LYS A 34 -11.15 7.94 4.04
C LYS A 34 -11.62 6.73 4.81
N LYS A 35 -11.82 5.60 4.13
CA LYS A 35 -12.52 4.44 4.69
C LYS A 35 -11.60 3.51 5.49
N VAL A 36 -10.36 3.33 5.04
CA VAL A 36 -9.42 2.39 5.65
C VAL A 36 -8.44 3.09 6.58
N LEU A 37 -7.82 4.19 6.12
CA LEU A 37 -6.86 4.91 6.96
C LEU A 37 -7.54 5.85 7.97
N GLY A 38 -8.82 6.20 7.76
CA GLY A 38 -9.59 7.06 8.66
C GLY A 38 -9.16 8.53 8.63
N ALA A 39 -8.51 8.96 7.57
CA ALA A 39 -8.07 10.34 7.37
C ALA A 39 -8.96 11.09 6.38
N THR A 40 -8.89 12.42 6.39
CA THR A 40 -9.56 13.25 5.38
C THR A 40 -8.71 13.31 4.12
N PRO A 41 -9.21 12.85 2.95
CA PRO A 41 -8.47 12.93 1.71
C PRO A 41 -8.25 14.38 1.26
N GLN A 42 -7.09 14.61 0.64
CA GLN A 42 -6.78 15.88 -0.02
C GLN A 42 -6.57 15.65 -1.51
N SER A 43 -6.81 16.68 -2.31
CA SER A 43 -6.46 16.68 -3.73
C SER A 43 -4.94 16.80 -3.87
N ILE A 44 -4.30 15.75 -4.39
CA ILE A 44 -2.84 15.72 -4.61
C ILE A 44 -2.53 16.04 -6.08
N GLY A 45 -3.49 15.83 -6.95
CA GLY A 45 -3.37 15.90 -8.41
C GLY A 45 -3.34 14.52 -9.03
N ASN A 46 -2.62 14.35 -10.13
CA ASN A 46 -2.49 13.09 -10.85
C ASN A 46 -1.76 12.00 -10.03
N ALA A 47 -1.90 10.75 -10.43
CA ALA A 47 -1.35 9.61 -9.70
C ALA A 47 0.16 9.73 -9.42
N TYR A 48 0.97 10.13 -10.42
CA TYR A 48 2.41 10.26 -10.25
C TYR A 48 2.80 11.28 -9.15
N GLN A 49 1.97 12.28 -8.89
CA GLN A 49 2.23 13.33 -7.90
C GLN A 49 2.15 12.80 -6.46
N TYR A 50 1.48 11.69 -6.21
CA TYR A 50 1.51 11.03 -4.90
C TYR A 50 2.94 10.60 -4.51
N TRP A 51 3.72 10.12 -5.48
CA TRP A 51 5.12 9.80 -5.23
C TRP A 51 6.02 11.04 -5.18
N GLU A 52 5.82 12.00 -6.06
CA GLU A 52 6.61 13.23 -6.05
C GLU A 52 6.43 14.00 -4.74
N LYS A 53 5.20 14.10 -4.25
CA LYS A 53 4.85 14.77 -3.00
C LYS A 53 4.95 13.86 -1.75
N ARG A 54 5.66 12.73 -1.83
CA ARG A 54 5.76 11.73 -0.73
C ARG A 54 6.30 12.32 0.58
N ASN A 55 7.10 13.38 0.51
CA ASN A 55 7.66 14.06 1.68
C ASN A 55 6.79 15.25 2.15
N SER A 56 5.69 15.58 1.47
CA SER A 56 4.76 16.60 1.95
C SER A 56 4.18 16.18 3.30
N LYS A 57 3.84 17.15 4.15
CA LYS A 57 3.25 16.91 5.47
C LYS A 57 2.04 15.97 5.41
N TYR A 58 1.19 16.14 4.39
CA TYR A 58 0.00 15.31 4.25
C TYR A 58 0.35 13.84 3.95
N ILE A 59 1.13 13.59 2.88
CA ILE A 59 1.48 12.20 2.50
C ILE A 59 2.36 11.55 3.57
N SER A 60 3.35 12.26 4.09
CA SER A 60 4.26 11.73 5.11
C SER A 60 3.59 11.46 6.46
N ASN A 61 2.44 12.07 6.77
CA ASN A 61 1.66 11.72 7.94
C ASN A 61 0.91 10.38 7.77
N LEU A 62 0.52 10.04 6.56
CA LEU A 62 -0.26 8.84 6.25
C LEU A 62 0.60 7.64 5.88
N PHE A 63 1.71 7.89 5.20
CA PHE A 63 2.51 6.86 4.55
C PHE A 63 4.01 6.96 4.87
N VAL A 64 4.67 5.82 4.79
CA VAL A 64 6.12 5.70 4.70
C VAL A 64 6.46 5.38 3.24
N PRO A 65 7.30 6.20 2.55
CA PRO A 65 7.70 5.90 1.19
C PRO A 65 8.61 4.67 1.16
N VAL A 66 8.33 3.75 0.24
CA VAL A 66 9.13 2.57 -0.04
C VAL A 66 9.60 2.67 -1.48
N LYS A 67 10.88 3.00 -1.67
CA LYS A 67 11.49 3.01 -3.00
C LYS A 67 11.63 1.58 -3.48
N ASN A 68 11.10 1.32 -4.68
CA ASN A 68 11.17 0.00 -5.26
C ASN A 68 12.60 -0.41 -5.65
N ASN A 69 12.91 -1.67 -5.43
CA ASN A 69 14.16 -2.32 -5.83
C ASN A 69 13.93 -3.81 -6.05
N LYS A 70 14.94 -4.54 -6.51
CA LYS A 70 14.87 -5.99 -6.82
C LYS A 70 14.47 -6.90 -5.64
N TYR A 71 14.39 -6.38 -4.41
CA TYR A 71 14.01 -7.14 -3.23
C TYR A 71 12.67 -6.67 -2.64
N THR A 72 12.07 -5.62 -3.18
CA THR A 72 10.84 -5.06 -2.63
C THR A 72 9.66 -5.99 -2.91
N ILE A 73 8.95 -6.38 -1.86
CA ILE A 73 7.68 -7.10 -1.94
C ILE A 73 6.59 -6.21 -1.35
N PRO A 74 5.60 -5.79 -2.16
CA PRO A 74 4.51 -4.96 -1.65
C PRO A 74 3.68 -5.71 -0.61
N LYS A 75 3.27 -5.00 0.42
CA LYS A 75 2.43 -5.55 1.50
C LYS A 75 0.97 -5.17 1.31
N THR A 76 0.09 -5.88 1.98
CA THR A 76 -1.35 -5.58 1.99
C THR A 76 -1.59 -4.14 2.40
N GLY A 77 -2.30 -3.39 1.55
CA GLY A 77 -2.62 -1.99 1.80
C GLY A 77 -1.55 -0.99 1.35
N ASP A 78 -0.38 -1.44 0.86
CA ASP A 78 0.55 -0.54 0.20
C ASP A 78 -0.14 0.10 -1.01
N VAL A 79 0.06 1.38 -1.19
CA VAL A 79 -0.41 2.11 -2.37
C VAL A 79 0.72 2.11 -3.39
N PHE A 80 0.56 1.39 -4.50
CA PHE A 80 1.53 1.51 -5.58
C PHE A 80 1.31 2.80 -6.35
N VAL A 81 2.39 3.43 -6.79
CA VAL A 81 2.38 4.59 -7.67
C VAL A 81 3.27 4.30 -8.87
N ARG A 82 2.67 4.17 -10.05
CA ARG A 82 3.37 4.13 -11.32
C ARG A 82 3.54 5.56 -11.82
N SER A 83 4.77 6.01 -11.94
CA SER A 83 5.08 7.40 -12.32
C SER A 83 5.06 7.63 -13.83
N SER A 84 5.10 6.58 -14.64
CA SER A 84 4.94 6.64 -16.10
C SER A 84 3.47 6.48 -16.47
N GLY A 85 3.07 7.11 -17.57
CA GLY A 85 1.72 7.10 -18.12
C GLY A 85 1.29 8.50 -18.51
N TYR A 86 0.65 8.59 -19.67
CA TYR A 86 0.21 9.85 -20.28
C TYR A 86 -1.23 9.68 -20.77
N ASN A 87 -2.01 10.75 -20.75
CA ASN A 87 -3.32 10.78 -21.36
C ASN A 87 -3.22 11.04 -22.88
N SER A 88 -4.36 11.07 -23.55
CA SER A 88 -4.46 11.33 -25.01
C SER A 88 -3.95 12.70 -25.43
N LYS A 89 -3.81 13.65 -24.50
CA LYS A 89 -3.25 14.99 -24.73
C LYS A 89 -1.74 15.07 -24.48
N GLY A 90 -1.09 13.92 -24.17
CA GLY A 90 0.34 13.89 -23.82
C GLY A 90 0.66 14.41 -22.41
N GLU A 91 -0.32 14.64 -21.56
CA GLU A 91 -0.11 15.07 -20.18
C GLU A 91 0.22 13.87 -19.31
N ARG A 92 1.24 13.99 -18.45
CA ARG A 92 1.64 12.94 -17.53
C ARG A 92 0.58 12.69 -16.47
N THR A 93 0.09 11.47 -16.36
CA THR A 93 -0.95 11.07 -15.42
C THR A 93 -0.45 10.06 -14.39
N GLY A 94 0.36 9.09 -14.83
CA GLY A 94 0.72 7.92 -14.03
C GLY A 94 -0.47 7.00 -13.77
N HIS A 95 -0.30 6.08 -12.81
CA HIS A 95 -1.39 5.22 -12.33
C HIS A 95 -1.17 4.80 -10.88
N ILE A 96 -2.25 4.47 -10.16
CA ILE A 96 -2.23 4.23 -8.73
C ILE A 96 -3.29 3.22 -8.31
N GLY A 97 -2.98 2.39 -7.30
CA GLY A 97 -3.91 1.42 -6.73
C GLY A 97 -3.42 0.89 -5.40
N VAL A 98 -4.15 -0.05 -4.80
CA VAL A 98 -3.89 -0.57 -3.45
C VAL A 98 -3.53 -2.06 -3.52
N CYS A 99 -2.31 -2.42 -3.08
CA CYS A 99 -1.77 -3.76 -3.14
C CYS A 99 -2.49 -4.73 -2.21
N THR A 100 -2.60 -5.99 -2.65
CA THR A 100 -3.20 -7.08 -1.87
C THR A 100 -2.24 -7.70 -0.87
N GLY A 101 -0.94 -7.53 -1.09
CA GLY A 101 0.12 -8.28 -0.40
C GLY A 101 0.42 -9.64 -1.04
N ASN A 102 -0.36 -10.06 -2.04
CA ASN A 102 -0.07 -11.25 -2.83
C ASN A 102 0.92 -10.90 -3.94
N GLY A 103 1.98 -11.68 -4.06
CA GLY A 103 3.04 -11.48 -5.03
C GLY A 103 4.42 -11.81 -4.48
N ASN A 104 5.42 -11.44 -5.23
CA ASN A 104 6.83 -11.64 -4.90
C ASN A 104 7.67 -10.47 -5.44
N THR A 105 8.95 -10.67 -5.68
CA THR A 105 9.84 -9.66 -6.28
C THR A 105 9.67 -9.48 -7.79
N GLU A 106 8.86 -10.29 -8.46
CA GLU A 106 8.66 -10.25 -9.91
C GLU A 106 7.28 -9.70 -10.28
N TYR A 107 6.28 -9.93 -9.44
CA TYR A 107 4.91 -9.47 -9.67
C TYR A 107 4.17 -9.21 -8.37
N PHE A 108 3.08 -8.45 -8.46
CA PHE A 108 2.12 -8.24 -7.37
C PHE A 108 0.70 -8.05 -7.91
N TYR A 109 -0.27 -8.19 -7.03
CA TYR A 109 -1.67 -7.90 -7.31
C TYR A 109 -2.12 -6.67 -6.55
N ALA A 110 -2.92 -5.83 -7.22
CA ALA A 110 -3.49 -4.64 -6.62
C ALA A 110 -4.95 -4.45 -7.06
N TYR A 111 -5.75 -3.83 -6.21
CA TYR A 111 -7.04 -3.27 -6.58
C TYR A 111 -6.82 -1.85 -7.10
N GLU A 112 -7.37 -1.59 -8.25
CA GLU A 112 -7.30 -0.30 -8.95
C GLU A 112 -8.60 -0.04 -9.71
N GLN A 113 -8.79 1.13 -10.22
CA GLN A 113 -9.90 1.45 -11.12
C GLN A 113 -9.43 2.35 -12.27
N ASN A 114 -10.23 2.40 -13.34
CA ASN A 114 -9.91 3.17 -14.53
C ASN A 114 -8.53 2.84 -15.12
N SER A 115 -8.13 1.58 -15.09
CA SER A 115 -6.88 1.13 -15.70
C SER A 115 -6.94 1.33 -17.21
N GLY A 116 -5.94 2.01 -17.77
CA GLY A 116 -5.93 2.36 -19.20
C GLY A 116 -7.04 3.33 -19.65
N GLY A 117 -7.71 4.02 -18.73
CA GLY A 117 -8.77 4.99 -19.09
C GLY A 117 -10.12 4.34 -19.42
N THR A 118 -10.33 3.08 -19.04
CA THR A 118 -11.54 2.29 -19.40
C THR A 118 -12.79 2.68 -18.61
N GLY A 119 -12.66 3.45 -17.53
CA GLY A 119 -13.75 3.77 -16.61
C GLY A 119 -14.25 2.55 -15.83
N GLU A 120 -13.45 1.48 -15.73
CA GLU A 120 -13.78 0.31 -14.94
C GLU A 120 -13.82 0.64 -13.44
N GLY A 121 -14.66 -0.10 -12.70
CA GLY A 121 -14.71 -0.02 -11.25
C GLY A 121 -13.52 -0.71 -10.59
N MET A 122 -13.51 -0.75 -9.26
CA MET A 122 -12.44 -1.36 -8.46
C MET A 122 -12.21 -2.83 -8.83
N THR A 123 -11.17 -3.12 -9.57
CA THR A 123 -10.84 -4.43 -10.16
C THR A 123 -9.45 -4.88 -9.72
N LEU A 124 -9.24 -6.20 -9.62
CA LEU A 124 -7.96 -6.80 -9.28
C LEU A 124 -7.11 -6.98 -10.53
N HIS A 125 -5.94 -6.35 -10.56
CA HIS A 125 -4.96 -6.50 -11.65
C HIS A 125 -3.62 -7.05 -11.14
N ARG A 126 -2.91 -7.73 -12.05
CA ARG A 126 -1.53 -8.20 -11.85
C ARG A 126 -0.56 -7.26 -12.52
N HIS A 127 0.46 -6.86 -11.80
CA HIS A 127 1.57 -6.01 -12.28
C HIS A 127 2.87 -6.80 -12.32
N THR A 128 3.63 -6.68 -13.41
CA THR A 128 4.92 -7.37 -13.61
C THR A 128 6.10 -6.43 -13.86
N ASN A 129 5.84 -5.15 -14.12
CA ASN A 129 6.90 -4.19 -14.39
C ASN A 129 7.12 -3.29 -13.17
N TRP A 130 8.29 -3.36 -12.60
CA TRP A 130 8.66 -2.67 -11.37
C TRP A 130 9.42 -1.36 -11.58
N SER A 131 10.04 -1.14 -12.74
CA SER A 131 11.02 -0.07 -12.94
C SER A 131 10.46 1.34 -12.72
N SER A 132 9.17 1.56 -12.99
CA SER A 132 8.50 2.84 -12.84
C SER A 132 7.53 2.92 -11.65
N ILE A 133 7.54 1.88 -10.79
CA ILE A 133 6.61 1.75 -9.67
C ILE A 133 7.35 1.95 -8.35
N ASN A 134 6.77 2.71 -7.45
CA ASN A 134 7.17 2.83 -6.06
C ASN A 134 5.95 2.64 -5.15
N PHE A 135 6.15 2.55 -3.84
CA PHE A 135 5.07 2.27 -2.92
C PHE A 135 4.99 3.30 -1.80
N LEU A 136 3.77 3.58 -1.36
CA LEU A 136 3.46 4.34 -0.17
C LEU A 136 2.82 3.39 0.84
N ARG A 137 3.54 3.02 1.89
CA ARG A 137 3.08 2.10 2.92
C ARG A 137 2.34 2.85 4.01
N PRO A 138 1.08 2.49 4.32
CA PRO A 138 0.36 3.14 5.41
C PRO A 138 1.12 3.06 6.73
N LYS A 139 1.28 4.17 7.43
CA LYS A 139 1.89 4.22 8.77
C LYS A 139 1.10 3.43 9.81
N TYR A 140 -0.23 3.33 9.61
CA TYR A 140 -1.09 2.53 10.45
C TYR A 140 -1.73 1.45 9.61
N GLN A 141 -1.57 0.21 10.01
CA GLN A 141 -2.14 -0.96 9.37
C GLN A 141 -2.94 -1.79 10.38
N TYR A 142 -3.92 -2.53 9.88
CA TYR A 142 -4.60 -3.56 10.66
C TYR A 142 -4.02 -4.92 10.30
N ILE A 143 -3.79 -5.74 11.31
CA ILE A 143 -3.36 -7.13 11.11
C ILE A 143 -4.50 -7.89 10.46
N THR A 144 -4.27 -8.40 9.27
CA THR A 144 -5.29 -9.09 8.45
C THR A 144 -5.12 -10.60 8.42
N ALA A 145 -3.99 -11.13 8.86
CA ALA A 145 -3.78 -12.56 8.98
C ALA A 145 -4.65 -13.13 10.11
N LYS A 146 -5.49 -14.12 9.81
CA LYS A 146 -6.39 -14.75 10.80
C LYS A 146 -5.64 -15.35 11.99
N SER A 147 -4.45 -15.89 11.77
CA SER A 147 -3.53 -16.39 12.79
C SER A 147 -2.82 -15.29 13.59
N GLY A 148 -3.07 -13.99 13.24
CA GLY A 148 -2.30 -12.88 13.76
C GLY A 148 -0.94 -12.72 13.08
N LEU A 149 -0.06 -11.92 13.67
CA LEU A 149 1.27 -11.64 13.15
C LEU A 149 2.31 -11.78 14.27
N HIS A 150 3.38 -12.51 14.00
CA HIS A 150 4.46 -12.63 14.97
C HIS A 150 5.31 -11.36 15.01
N GLY A 151 5.47 -10.81 16.22
CA GLY A 151 6.33 -9.69 16.51
C GLY A 151 7.61 -10.14 17.23
N TYR A 152 8.76 -9.64 16.79
CA TYR A 152 10.08 -9.97 17.32
C TYR A 152 10.67 -8.75 18.03
N SER A 153 11.15 -8.91 19.28
CA SER A 153 11.79 -7.82 20.02
C SER A 153 13.22 -7.52 19.55
N LYS A 154 13.86 -8.49 18.89
CA LYS A 154 15.24 -8.39 18.39
C LYS A 154 15.27 -8.40 16.86
N ARG A 155 16.16 -7.59 16.29
CA ARG A 155 16.35 -7.43 14.84
C ARG A 155 16.63 -8.76 14.11
N LYS A 156 17.26 -9.74 14.75
CA LYS A 156 17.59 -11.02 14.09
C LYS A 156 16.40 -11.96 13.87
N GLY A 157 15.22 -11.65 14.42
CA GLY A 157 14.00 -12.43 14.22
C GLY A 157 14.08 -13.91 14.61
N ASN A 158 15.03 -14.28 15.47
CA ASN A 158 15.29 -15.68 15.80
C ASN A 158 14.24 -16.29 16.74
N LYS A 159 13.51 -15.45 17.46
CA LYS A 159 12.45 -15.84 18.38
C LYS A 159 11.37 -14.76 18.41
N HIS A 160 10.13 -15.13 18.12
CA HIS A 160 9.03 -14.21 18.30
C HIS A 160 8.72 -14.05 19.80
N ASN A 161 8.36 -12.85 20.18
CA ASN A 161 8.08 -12.50 21.57
C ASN A 161 6.59 -12.29 21.82
N ILE A 162 5.81 -12.04 20.75
CA ILE A 162 4.39 -11.76 20.85
C ILE A 162 3.67 -12.20 19.58
N LEU A 163 2.46 -12.68 19.76
CA LEU A 163 1.48 -12.77 18.69
C LEU A 163 0.61 -11.50 18.74
N ILE A 164 0.67 -10.70 17.67
CA ILE A 164 -0.19 -9.53 17.48
C ILE A 164 -1.50 -10.04 16.88
N PRO A 165 -2.63 -9.94 17.60
CA PRO A 165 -3.89 -10.56 17.17
C PRO A 165 -4.42 -9.98 15.85
N TYR A 166 -5.26 -10.78 15.17
CA TYR A 166 -6.06 -10.31 14.04
C TYR A 166 -6.83 -9.03 14.38
N ALA A 167 -6.98 -8.15 13.40
CA ALA A 167 -7.61 -6.84 13.49
C ALA A 167 -6.94 -5.83 14.44
N SER A 168 -5.76 -6.15 15.03
CA SER A 168 -5.00 -5.16 15.78
C SER A 168 -4.48 -4.04 14.87
N LYS A 169 -4.57 -2.80 15.34
CA LYS A 169 -3.95 -1.63 14.69
C LYS A 169 -2.50 -1.52 15.13
N ILE A 170 -1.58 -1.43 14.19
CA ILE A 170 -0.16 -1.21 14.42
C ILE A 170 0.30 0.07 13.73
N GLN A 171 1.33 0.70 14.26
CA GLN A 171 2.00 1.82 13.61
C GLN A 171 3.31 1.35 12.97
N ILE A 172 3.46 1.51 11.66
CA ILE A 172 4.73 1.25 10.99
C ILE A 172 5.67 2.43 11.27
N ILE A 173 6.84 2.13 11.83
CA ILE A 173 7.88 3.11 12.17
C ILE A 173 8.92 3.18 11.06
N GLU A 174 9.32 2.01 10.55
CA GLU A 174 10.37 1.88 9.55
C GLU A 174 10.08 0.65 8.70
N THR A 175 10.25 0.78 7.40
CA THR A 175 10.03 -0.32 6.45
C THR A 175 11.34 -0.95 6.04
N GLU A 176 11.32 -2.27 5.80
CA GLU A 176 12.47 -3.05 5.33
C GLU A 176 13.77 -2.77 6.12
N CYS A 177 13.62 -2.51 7.42
CA CYS A 177 14.73 -2.11 8.29
C CYS A 177 15.72 -3.26 8.57
N TYR A 178 15.33 -4.49 8.24
CA TYR A 178 16.18 -5.67 8.41
C TYR A 178 15.86 -6.74 7.37
N ARG A 179 16.89 -7.39 6.84
CA ARG A 179 16.79 -8.52 5.91
C ARG A 179 17.49 -9.73 6.50
N LYS A 180 16.91 -10.90 6.27
CA LYS A 180 17.49 -12.19 6.65
C LYS A 180 17.33 -13.17 5.51
N GLU A 181 18.40 -13.86 5.13
CA GLU A 181 18.36 -14.99 4.22
C GLU A 181 18.25 -16.30 5.00
N VAL A 182 17.31 -17.13 4.61
CA VAL A 182 17.14 -18.49 5.15
C VAL A 182 16.74 -19.40 4.00
N ASN A 183 17.52 -20.45 3.74
CA ASN A 183 17.27 -21.44 2.67
C ASN A 183 16.98 -20.77 1.32
N HIS A 184 17.86 -19.86 0.88
CA HIS A 184 17.76 -19.09 -0.36
C HIS A 184 16.51 -18.19 -0.48
N LYS A 185 15.80 -17.95 0.63
CA LYS A 185 14.69 -17.00 0.70
C LYS A 185 15.09 -15.78 1.52
N THR A 186 14.87 -14.60 0.95
CA THR A 186 15.08 -13.32 1.64
C THR A 186 13.82 -12.93 2.37
N TYR A 187 13.94 -12.72 3.68
CA TYR A 187 12.88 -12.17 4.53
C TYR A 187 13.23 -10.72 4.87
N THR A 188 12.27 -9.82 4.67
CA THR A 188 12.36 -8.43 5.07
C THR A 188 11.45 -8.17 6.26
N PHE A 189 11.92 -7.36 7.20
CA PHE A 189 11.17 -7.02 8.40
C PHE A 189 10.91 -5.52 8.43
N ASP A 190 9.69 -5.16 8.79
CA ASP A 190 9.33 -3.79 9.17
C ASP A 190 9.44 -3.63 10.68
N ARG A 191 9.77 -2.41 11.13
CA ARG A 191 9.67 -2.06 12.53
C ARG A 191 8.34 -1.39 12.82
N CYS A 192 7.60 -1.91 13.76
CA CYS A 192 6.30 -1.37 14.14
C CYS A 192 6.18 -1.08 15.63
N MET A 193 5.17 -0.29 16.00
CA MET A 193 4.73 -0.05 17.38
C MET A 193 3.40 -0.76 17.63
N TYR A 194 3.34 -1.57 18.68
CA TYR A 194 2.11 -2.19 19.15
C TYR A 194 2.06 -2.11 20.69
N LYS A 195 0.97 -1.59 21.23
CA LYS A 195 0.79 -1.38 22.69
C LYS A 195 2.01 -0.72 23.35
N GLY A 196 2.54 0.35 22.71
CA GLY A 196 3.68 1.11 23.25
C GLY A 196 5.05 0.43 23.14
N LYS A 197 5.15 -0.77 22.58
CA LYS A 197 6.43 -1.50 22.41
C LYS A 197 6.78 -1.66 20.94
N LYS A 198 8.10 -1.68 20.66
CA LYS A 198 8.63 -1.84 19.28
C LYS A 198 8.85 -3.31 18.98
N TYR A 199 8.43 -3.72 17.78
CA TYR A 199 8.60 -5.08 17.24
C TYR A 199 9.08 -5.04 15.80
N TYR A 200 9.74 -6.11 15.38
CA TYR A 200 10.02 -6.41 13.96
C TYR A 200 8.98 -7.42 13.48
N ILE A 201 8.35 -7.14 12.33
CA ILE A 201 7.25 -7.94 11.74
C ILE A 201 7.50 -8.23 10.28
#